data_54455db90f0c09103358cf30c9502d7b
#
_entry.id   54455db90f0c09103358cf30c9502d7b
#
_cell.length_a   1.000
_cell.length_b   1.000
_cell.length_c   1.000
_cell.angle_alpha   90.00
_cell.angle_beta   90.00
_cell.angle_gamma   90.00
#
_symmetry.space_group_name_H-M   'P 1'
#
loop_
_entity.id
_entity.type
_entity.pdbx_description
1 polymer ?
#
loop_
_entity_poly.entity_id
_entity_poly.type
_entity_poly.pdbx_seq_one_letter_code
_entity_poly.pdbx_strand_id
1 'polypeptide(L)'
;MKVARPVRRAGRRNPPAARVTRALRLDPYIIGLNKSAIGTLVERTTRFTMLLHLPPMDGHGTRPPVKNGPPLAGHGAEAVRDEIARVIATLPEQLRRSLTWDQGSEMAQHAKLRIDTGLEIYFCDPHSPWQRGTNENTNGLLRQYFPKGTDLARHSRDDLDAVALTLNTRPRKTLGWKTPGEALTEHLLCLQQAGVATTR
;
A
#
# COMPACT_ATOMS: atom_id res chain seq x y z
N MET A 1 -24.73 -13.59 12.57
CA MET A 1 -23.84 -14.57 11.92
C MET A 1 -22.39 -14.17 12.19
N LYS A 2 -21.67 -14.90 13.04
CA LYS A 2 -20.27 -14.62 13.39
C LYS A 2 -19.39 -15.11 12.25
N VAL A 3 -18.75 -14.19 11.53
CA VAL A 3 -17.77 -14.53 10.50
C VAL A 3 -16.56 -15.13 11.20
N ALA A 4 -16.25 -16.38 10.83
CA ALA A 4 -15.10 -17.10 11.36
C ALA A 4 -13.81 -16.38 10.97
N ARG A 5 -13.00 -16.09 11.98
CA ARG A 5 -11.63 -15.57 11.86
C ARG A 5 -10.74 -16.67 11.29
N PRO A 6 -9.96 -16.43 10.25
CA PRO A 6 -8.72 -17.17 10.06
C PRO A 6 -7.64 -16.44 10.88
N VAL A 7 -7.66 -16.66 12.19
CA VAL A 7 -6.54 -16.31 13.04
C VAL A 7 -5.48 -17.39 12.86
N ARG A 8 -4.48 -17.14 12.05
CA ARG A 8 -3.16 -17.60 12.45
C ARG A 8 -2.64 -16.63 13.49
N ARG A 9 -2.89 -16.92 14.77
CA ARG A 9 -2.12 -16.39 15.88
C ARG A 9 -0.65 -16.54 15.50
N ALA A 10 0.04 -15.44 15.31
CA ALA A 10 1.48 -15.38 15.31
C ALA A 10 2.00 -15.62 16.74
N GLY A 11 1.77 -16.82 17.21
CA GLY A 11 2.42 -17.39 18.37
C GLY A 11 3.44 -18.38 17.92
N ARG A 12 4.43 -17.96 17.15
CA ARG A 12 5.69 -18.68 16.94
C ARG A 12 6.70 -17.76 16.28
N ARG A 13 7.71 -17.37 17.08
CA ARG A 13 9.05 -16.87 16.74
C ARG A 13 9.10 -16.08 15.43
N ASN A 14 9.37 -14.79 15.55
CA ASN A 14 9.76 -13.95 14.43
C ASN A 14 10.73 -14.73 13.54
N PRO A 15 10.47 -14.90 12.25
CA PRO A 15 11.47 -15.43 11.35
C PRO A 15 12.68 -14.50 11.38
N PRO A 16 13.91 -15.05 11.20
CA PRO A 16 15.11 -14.26 11.25
C PRO A 16 15.02 -13.05 10.32
N ALA A 17 15.56 -11.92 10.75
CA ALA A 17 15.41 -10.58 10.16
C ALA A 17 15.60 -10.51 8.62
N ALA A 18 16.27 -11.46 8.01
CA ALA A 18 16.50 -11.56 6.56
C ALA A 18 15.24 -11.87 5.72
N ARG A 19 14.17 -12.38 6.30
CA ARG A 19 12.91 -12.68 5.58
C ARG A 19 11.87 -11.56 5.60
N VAL A 20 12.06 -10.54 6.42
CA VAL A 20 11.10 -9.44 6.62
C VAL A 20 11.31 -8.28 5.64
N THR A 21 12.41 -8.27 4.89
CA THR A 21 12.87 -7.14 4.05
C THR A 21 12.18 -7.00 2.70
N ARG A 22 11.15 -7.78 2.40
CA ARG A 22 10.50 -7.79 1.07
C ARG A 22 9.00 -7.51 1.12
N ALA A 23 8.54 -6.83 2.15
CA ALA A 23 7.13 -6.51 2.31
C ALA A 23 6.81 -5.14 1.74
N LEU A 24 5.89 -5.12 0.80
CA LEU A 24 5.13 -3.92 0.48
C LEU A 24 4.21 -3.60 1.66
N ARG A 25 4.05 -2.33 1.95
CA ARG A 25 3.16 -1.89 3.01
C ARG A 25 2.15 -0.90 2.48
N LEU A 26 0.91 -1.16 2.74
CA LEU A 26 -0.17 -0.26 2.46
C LEU A 26 -0.70 0.34 3.77
N ASP A 27 -0.90 1.65 3.78
CA ASP A 27 -1.55 2.38 4.87
C ASP A 27 -2.89 2.96 4.45
N PRO A 28 -3.77 3.17 5.43
CA PRO A 28 -5.04 3.80 5.18
C PRO A 28 -4.87 5.20 4.60
N TYR A 29 -5.75 5.51 3.76
CA TYR A 29 -5.89 6.57 2.80
C TYR A 29 -5.70 7.97 3.33
N ILE A 30 -5.24 8.85 2.46
CA ILE A 30 -5.58 10.25 2.54
C ILE A 30 -7.03 10.39 2.04
N ILE A 31 -7.98 10.54 2.97
CA ILE A 31 -9.38 10.73 2.62
C ILE A 31 -9.64 12.22 2.37
N GLY A 32 -10.24 12.55 1.24
CA GLY A 32 -10.70 13.89 0.88
C GLY A 32 -12.21 13.98 0.95
N LEU A 33 -12.76 14.79 1.86
CA LEU A 33 -14.19 15.11 2.00
C LEU A 33 -15.16 13.90 1.93
N ASN A 34 -14.70 12.70 2.24
CA ASN A 34 -15.42 11.43 2.08
C ASN A 34 -15.95 11.15 0.66
N LYS A 35 -15.36 11.76 -0.36
CA LYS A 35 -15.75 11.58 -1.77
C LYS A 35 -14.80 10.70 -2.55
N SER A 36 -13.53 10.72 -2.19
CA SER A 36 -12.45 9.99 -2.84
C SER A 36 -11.33 9.70 -1.86
N ALA A 37 -10.44 8.80 -2.24
CA ALA A 37 -9.29 8.45 -1.43
C ALA A 37 -8.04 8.24 -2.30
N ILE A 38 -6.87 8.40 -1.69
CA ILE A 38 -5.58 8.04 -2.25
C ILE A 38 -4.97 7.01 -1.33
N GLY A 39 -4.70 5.82 -1.83
CA GLY A 39 -3.97 4.79 -1.09
C GLY A 39 -2.46 5.00 -1.23
N THR A 40 -1.69 4.66 -0.20
CA THR A 40 -0.24 4.79 -0.20
C THR A 40 0.40 3.43 -0.02
N LEU A 41 1.15 2.98 -1.01
CA LEU A 41 1.89 1.74 -1.00
C LEU A 41 3.39 2.04 -0.92
N VAL A 42 4.08 1.54 0.10
CA VAL A 42 5.51 1.83 0.31
C VAL A 42 6.31 0.54 0.39
N GLU A 43 7.37 0.44 -0.41
CA GLU A 43 8.35 -0.64 -0.26
C GLU A 43 9.22 -0.35 0.98
N ARG A 44 9.28 -1.33 1.88
CA ARG A 44 9.78 -1.10 3.25
C ARG A 44 11.28 -0.84 3.32
N THR A 45 12.07 -1.45 2.45
CA THR A 45 13.54 -1.35 2.47
C THR A 45 14.01 -0.04 1.86
N THR A 46 13.49 0.27 0.69
CA THR A 46 13.93 1.39 -0.16
C THR A 46 13.11 2.66 0.03
N ARG A 47 11.97 2.56 0.74
CA ARG A 47 10.99 3.64 0.91
C ARG A 47 10.35 4.08 -0.42
N PHE A 48 10.48 3.28 -1.47
CA PHE A 48 9.85 3.56 -2.74
C PHE A 48 8.33 3.60 -2.58
N THR A 49 7.74 4.69 -3.02
CA THR A 49 6.32 5.01 -2.78
C THR A 49 5.54 4.91 -4.08
N MET A 50 4.40 4.26 -4.03
CA MET A 50 3.40 4.22 -5.09
C MET A 50 2.08 4.71 -4.54
N LEU A 51 1.30 5.38 -5.36
CA LEU A 51 0.00 5.90 -4.99
C LEU A 51 -1.10 5.13 -5.72
N LEU A 52 -2.15 4.81 -4.98
CA LEU A 52 -3.34 4.17 -5.51
C LEU A 52 -4.39 5.23 -5.81
N HIS A 53 -4.84 5.28 -7.04
CA HIS A 53 -5.90 6.18 -7.47
C HIS A 53 -7.26 5.54 -7.18
N LEU A 54 -8.00 6.09 -6.22
CA LEU A 54 -9.29 5.58 -5.74
C LEU A 54 -10.37 6.66 -5.93
N PRO A 55 -10.82 6.90 -7.18
CA PRO A 55 -11.85 7.88 -7.49
C PRO A 55 -13.20 7.44 -6.92
N PRO A 56 -14.17 8.34 -6.84
CA PRO A 56 -15.55 7.99 -6.53
C PRO A 56 -16.06 6.93 -7.51
N MET A 57 -16.80 5.96 -6.99
CA MET A 57 -17.43 4.91 -7.79
C MET A 57 -18.75 5.41 -8.39
N ASP A 58 -19.24 4.73 -9.43
CA ASP A 58 -20.54 5.00 -10.05
C ASP A 58 -21.66 4.96 -9.01
N GLY A 59 -22.53 5.96 -9.04
CA GLY A 59 -23.61 6.13 -8.07
C GLY A 59 -23.23 6.92 -6.82
N HIS A 60 -21.98 7.38 -6.68
CA HIS A 60 -21.59 8.28 -5.60
C HIS A 60 -22.38 9.62 -5.68
N GLY A 61 -23.02 9.97 -4.56
CA GLY A 61 -23.79 11.23 -4.48
C GLY A 61 -25.18 11.21 -5.15
N THR A 62 -25.54 10.14 -5.88
CA THR A 62 -26.86 10.01 -6.53
C THR A 62 -27.92 9.35 -5.64
N ARG A 63 -27.48 8.66 -4.57
CA ARG A 63 -28.36 8.00 -3.60
C ARG A 63 -28.07 8.51 -2.19
N PRO A 64 -29.09 8.60 -1.33
CA PRO A 64 -28.86 8.92 0.08
C PRO A 64 -27.93 7.85 0.70
N PRO A 65 -27.00 8.22 1.60
CA PRO A 65 -26.09 7.28 2.23
C PRO A 65 -26.88 6.23 3.02
N VAL A 66 -26.72 4.97 2.64
CA VAL A 66 -27.30 3.84 3.36
C VAL A 66 -26.35 3.47 4.50
N LYS A 67 -26.86 3.36 5.73
CA LYS A 67 -26.08 3.14 6.96
C LYS A 67 -25.11 1.96 6.89
N ASN A 68 -25.35 0.96 6.05
CA ASN A 68 -24.51 -0.22 5.82
C ASN A 68 -24.27 -0.49 4.34
N GLY A 69 -24.39 0.53 3.49
CA GLY A 69 -24.13 0.40 2.05
C GLY A 69 -22.64 0.39 1.72
N PRO A 70 -22.26 -0.02 0.50
CA PRO A 70 -20.89 0.00 0.06
C PRO A 70 -20.35 1.44 0.05
N PRO A 71 -19.11 1.67 0.49
CA PRO A 71 -18.49 2.99 0.46
C PRO A 71 -18.15 3.37 -0.98
N LEU A 72 -19.05 4.09 -1.64
CA LEU A 72 -18.89 4.51 -3.04
C LEU A 72 -17.83 5.60 -3.24
N ALA A 73 -17.19 6.05 -2.16
CA ALA A 73 -16.12 7.06 -2.20
C ALA A 73 -14.75 6.53 -2.69
N GLY A 74 -14.72 5.40 -3.39
CA GLY A 74 -13.51 4.81 -3.97
C GLY A 74 -12.70 3.91 -3.02
N HIS A 75 -12.98 3.92 -1.72
CA HIS A 75 -12.29 3.07 -0.73
C HIS A 75 -13.07 1.80 -0.36
N GLY A 76 -13.98 1.36 -1.22
CA GLY A 76 -14.63 0.06 -1.10
C GLY A 76 -13.65 -1.09 -1.32
N ALA A 77 -13.91 -2.24 -0.69
CA ALA A 77 -13.00 -3.38 -0.74
C ALA A 77 -12.68 -3.87 -2.17
N GLU A 78 -13.62 -3.72 -3.10
CA GLU A 78 -13.41 -4.08 -4.52
C GLU A 78 -12.49 -3.10 -5.23
N ALA A 79 -12.79 -1.81 -5.15
CA ALA A 79 -11.99 -0.77 -5.78
C ALA A 79 -10.53 -0.80 -5.28
N VAL A 80 -10.35 -0.98 -3.97
CA VAL A 80 -9.04 -1.09 -3.34
C VAL A 80 -8.30 -2.34 -3.82
N ARG A 81 -8.97 -3.50 -3.86
CA ARG A 81 -8.40 -4.75 -4.37
C ARG A 81 -7.91 -4.59 -5.81
N ASP A 82 -8.76 -4.09 -6.68
CA ASP A 82 -8.48 -3.99 -8.12
C ASP A 82 -7.33 -3.01 -8.38
N GLU A 83 -7.31 -1.90 -7.68
CA GLU A 83 -6.24 -0.92 -7.82
C GLU A 83 -4.90 -1.44 -7.26
N ILE A 84 -4.89 -2.16 -6.14
CA ILE A 84 -3.69 -2.82 -5.61
C ILE A 84 -3.19 -3.85 -6.63
N ALA A 85 -4.06 -4.71 -7.15
CA ALA A 85 -3.68 -5.72 -8.14
C ALA A 85 -3.04 -5.07 -9.38
N ARG A 86 -3.62 -3.98 -9.86
CA ARG A 86 -3.10 -3.21 -10.98
C ARG A 86 -1.70 -2.66 -10.71
N VAL A 87 -1.51 -1.99 -9.59
CA VAL A 87 -0.21 -1.37 -9.24
C VAL A 87 0.84 -2.45 -8.99
N ILE A 88 0.49 -3.53 -8.30
CA ILE A 88 1.43 -4.62 -8.02
C ILE A 88 1.84 -5.34 -9.30
N ALA A 89 0.97 -5.45 -10.30
CA ALA A 89 1.31 -6.04 -11.59
C ALA A 89 2.44 -5.29 -12.32
N THR A 90 2.60 -3.98 -12.06
CA THR A 90 3.69 -3.18 -12.63
C THR A 90 5.04 -3.40 -11.97
N LEU A 91 5.08 -4.01 -10.78
CA LEU A 91 6.32 -4.24 -10.04
C LEU A 91 7.07 -5.47 -10.55
N PRO A 92 8.40 -5.49 -10.44
CA PRO A 92 9.18 -6.70 -10.62
C PRO A 92 8.73 -7.83 -9.67
N GLU A 93 8.78 -9.07 -10.15
CA GLU A 93 8.33 -10.25 -9.40
C GLU A 93 9.02 -10.38 -8.03
N GLN A 94 10.29 -9.99 -7.96
CA GLN A 94 11.10 -10.02 -6.73
C GLN A 94 10.49 -9.16 -5.61
N LEU A 95 9.70 -8.14 -5.94
CA LEU A 95 9.02 -7.27 -4.99
C LEU A 95 7.58 -7.71 -4.68
N ARG A 96 6.99 -8.57 -5.52
CA ARG A 96 5.61 -9.05 -5.40
C ARG A 96 5.49 -10.25 -4.46
N ARG A 97 6.00 -10.17 -3.21
CA ARG A 97 6.01 -11.31 -2.28
C ARG A 97 5.00 -11.17 -1.16
N SER A 98 4.95 -10.03 -0.53
CA SER A 98 4.05 -9.84 0.60
C SER A 98 3.56 -8.40 0.70
N LEU A 99 2.36 -8.26 1.22
CA LEU A 99 1.71 -7.00 1.51
C LEU A 99 1.34 -6.97 2.99
N THR A 100 1.73 -5.92 3.70
CA THR A 100 1.30 -5.70 5.09
C THR A 100 0.25 -4.60 5.09
N TRP A 101 -0.87 -4.86 5.77
CA TRP A 101 -2.02 -3.98 5.83
C TRP A 101 -2.44 -3.67 7.27
N ASP A 102 -3.10 -2.54 7.47
CA ASP A 102 -3.82 -2.27 8.71
C ASP A 102 -5.15 -3.04 8.70
N GLN A 103 -5.75 -3.23 9.87
CA GLN A 103 -7.06 -3.86 9.97
C GLN A 103 -8.15 -2.86 9.59
N GLY A 104 -8.75 -3.03 8.42
CA GLY A 104 -9.84 -2.20 7.92
C GLY A 104 -10.87 -3.00 7.13
N SER A 105 -12.08 -2.47 7.02
CA SER A 105 -13.18 -3.09 6.25
C SER A 105 -12.89 -3.14 4.76
N GLU A 106 -12.03 -2.26 4.27
CA GLU A 106 -11.54 -2.17 2.89
C GLU A 106 -10.75 -3.41 2.45
N MET A 107 -10.26 -4.20 3.41
CA MET A 107 -9.58 -5.47 3.12
C MET A 107 -10.47 -6.71 3.26
N ALA A 108 -11.78 -6.53 3.26
CA ALA A 108 -12.73 -7.66 3.29
C ALA A 108 -12.48 -8.67 2.15
N GLN A 109 -11.91 -8.23 1.03
CA GLN A 109 -11.58 -9.07 -0.13
C GLN A 109 -10.10 -9.51 -0.21
N HIS A 110 -9.35 -9.46 0.90
CA HIS A 110 -7.94 -9.87 0.95
C HIS A 110 -7.67 -11.29 0.45
N ALA A 111 -8.61 -12.21 0.68
CA ALA A 111 -8.47 -13.60 0.21
C ALA A 111 -8.47 -13.67 -1.33
N LYS A 112 -9.32 -12.89 -1.99
CA LYS A 112 -9.38 -12.82 -3.44
C LYS A 112 -8.12 -12.13 -3.98
N LEU A 113 -7.70 -11.02 -3.39
CA LEU A 113 -6.45 -10.34 -3.76
C LEU A 113 -5.25 -11.29 -3.68
N ARG A 114 -5.17 -12.11 -2.63
CA ARG A 114 -4.11 -13.12 -2.49
C ARG A 114 -4.12 -14.14 -3.63
N ILE A 115 -5.30 -14.62 -4.01
CA ILE A 115 -5.45 -15.60 -5.11
C ILE A 115 -5.05 -14.95 -6.44
N ASP A 116 -5.54 -13.74 -6.71
CA ASP A 116 -5.36 -13.05 -7.99
C ASP A 116 -3.90 -12.59 -8.20
N THR A 117 -3.19 -12.25 -7.14
CA THR A 117 -1.83 -11.67 -7.21
C THR A 117 -0.71 -12.58 -6.73
N GLY A 118 -1.03 -13.68 -6.05
CA GLY A 118 -0.04 -14.54 -5.40
C GLY A 118 0.64 -13.94 -4.17
N LEU A 119 0.19 -12.77 -3.70
CA LEU A 119 0.78 -12.07 -2.55
C LEU A 119 0.42 -12.73 -1.22
N GLU A 120 1.40 -12.86 -0.33
CA GLU A 120 1.13 -13.14 1.07
C GLU A 120 0.67 -11.85 1.78
N ILE A 121 -0.55 -11.87 2.34
CA ILE A 121 -1.14 -10.70 3.01
C ILE A 121 -1.03 -10.86 4.52
N TYR A 122 -0.44 -9.86 5.17
CA TYR A 122 -0.26 -9.78 6.62
C TYR A 122 -1.00 -8.56 7.15
N PHE A 123 -1.58 -8.70 8.34
CA PHE A 123 -2.22 -7.59 9.04
C PHE A 123 -1.35 -7.12 10.20
N CYS A 124 -1.32 -5.81 10.40
CA CYS A 124 -0.66 -5.23 11.58
C CYS A 124 -1.35 -5.69 12.85
N ASP A 125 -0.58 -5.87 13.91
CA ASP A 125 -1.14 -6.16 15.23
C ASP A 125 -1.91 -4.94 15.74
N PRO A 126 -3.04 -5.15 16.46
CA PRO A 126 -3.74 -4.08 17.11
C PRO A 126 -2.80 -3.29 18.06
N HIS A 127 -2.97 -1.97 18.13
CA HIS A 127 -2.18 -1.08 18.98
C HIS A 127 -0.66 -1.10 18.74
N SER A 128 -0.22 -1.41 17.51
CA SER A 128 1.19 -1.49 17.14
C SER A 128 1.60 -0.38 16.14
N PRO A 129 1.58 0.92 16.54
CA PRO A 129 1.85 2.03 15.63
C PRO A 129 3.26 1.99 15.03
N TRP A 130 4.25 1.41 15.74
CA TRP A 130 5.61 1.24 15.21
C TRP A 130 5.66 0.37 13.94
N GLN A 131 4.69 -0.50 13.73
CA GLN A 131 4.56 -1.27 12.50
C GLN A 131 4.15 -0.38 11.31
N ARG A 132 3.67 0.84 11.55
CA ARG A 132 3.18 1.80 10.55
C ARG A 132 4.04 3.03 10.31
N GLY A 133 5.08 3.23 11.11
CA GLY A 133 5.85 4.48 11.15
C GLY A 133 6.38 4.97 9.80
N THR A 134 6.69 4.06 8.85
CA THR A 134 7.15 4.45 7.50
C THR A 134 6.05 5.14 6.70
N ASN A 135 4.86 4.60 6.75
CA ASN A 135 3.74 5.09 5.98
C ASN A 135 3.17 6.38 6.60
N GLU A 136 3.11 6.46 7.92
CA GLU A 136 2.71 7.68 8.62
C GLU A 136 3.61 8.85 8.22
N ASN A 137 4.94 8.61 8.14
CA ASN A 137 5.87 9.61 7.64
C ASN A 137 5.62 9.96 6.17
N THR A 138 5.36 8.97 5.31
CA THR A 138 5.04 9.19 3.90
C THR A 138 3.73 9.96 3.74
N ASN A 139 2.71 9.60 4.51
CA ASN A 139 1.43 10.32 4.52
C ASN A 139 1.60 11.77 5.01
N GLY A 140 2.50 12.02 5.97
CA GLY A 140 2.89 13.37 6.37
C GLY A 140 3.47 14.20 5.22
N LEU A 141 4.33 13.59 4.39
CA LEU A 141 4.89 14.24 3.21
C LEU A 141 3.84 14.48 2.12
N LEU A 142 2.94 13.53 1.91
CA LEU A 142 1.85 13.65 0.94
C LEU A 142 0.88 14.79 1.27
N ARG A 143 0.76 15.19 2.54
CA ARG A 143 -0.04 16.35 2.95
C ARG A 143 0.46 17.69 2.39
N GLN A 144 1.68 17.75 1.90
CA GLN A 144 2.20 18.93 1.19
C GLN A 144 1.57 19.08 -0.20
N TYR A 145 1.16 17.97 -0.82
CA TYR A 145 0.53 17.90 -2.15
C TYR A 145 -0.98 17.78 -2.05
N PHE A 146 -1.46 17.07 -1.04
CA PHE A 146 -2.86 16.76 -0.79
C PHE A 146 -3.26 17.23 0.61
N PRO A 147 -3.51 18.53 0.82
CA PRO A 147 -3.90 19.08 2.11
C PRO A 147 -5.20 18.45 2.63
N LYS A 148 -5.38 18.45 3.96
CA LYS A 148 -6.64 17.98 4.57
C LYS A 148 -7.80 18.83 4.11
N GLY A 149 -8.96 18.20 3.85
CA GLY A 149 -10.18 18.88 3.45
C GLY A 149 -10.24 19.28 1.97
N THR A 150 -9.25 18.90 1.16
CA THR A 150 -9.33 19.06 -0.30
C THR A 150 -10.10 17.92 -0.95
N ASP A 151 -10.72 18.21 -2.10
CA ASP A 151 -11.37 17.20 -2.92
C ASP A 151 -10.30 16.44 -3.73
N LEU A 152 -10.05 15.20 -3.35
CA LEU A 152 -9.06 14.35 -4.01
C LEU A 152 -9.56 13.77 -5.34
N ALA A 153 -10.86 13.86 -5.63
CA ALA A 153 -11.42 13.42 -6.89
C ALA A 153 -10.95 14.26 -8.10
N ARG A 154 -10.36 15.43 -7.83
CA ARG A 154 -9.82 16.32 -8.85
C ARG A 154 -8.49 15.84 -9.44
N HIS A 155 -7.81 14.96 -8.73
CA HIS A 155 -6.49 14.47 -9.13
C HIS A 155 -6.65 13.24 -10.02
N SER A 156 -5.99 13.32 -11.16
CA SER A 156 -5.88 12.20 -12.08
C SER A 156 -4.83 11.19 -11.59
N ARG A 157 -4.76 10.05 -12.24
CA ARG A 157 -3.67 9.08 -12.03
C ARG A 157 -2.31 9.70 -12.33
N ASP A 158 -2.19 10.45 -13.41
CA ASP A 158 -0.94 11.08 -13.83
C ASP A 158 -0.46 12.09 -12.77
N ASP A 159 -1.37 12.83 -12.12
CA ASP A 159 -1.03 13.71 -11.02
C ASP A 159 -0.45 12.93 -9.83
N LEU A 160 -1.03 11.78 -9.50
CA LEU A 160 -0.54 10.93 -8.42
C LEU A 160 0.83 10.34 -8.77
N ASP A 161 1.03 9.89 -9.99
CA ASP A 161 2.31 9.34 -10.46
C ASP A 161 3.39 10.43 -10.45
N ALA A 162 3.08 11.67 -10.82
CA ALA A 162 4.00 12.82 -10.73
C ALA A 162 4.41 13.12 -9.28
N VAL A 163 3.46 13.07 -8.34
CA VAL A 163 3.74 13.24 -6.92
C VAL A 163 4.57 12.07 -6.38
N ALA A 164 4.24 10.82 -6.75
CA ALA A 164 5.02 9.65 -6.37
C ALA A 164 6.47 9.76 -6.89
N LEU A 165 6.65 10.18 -8.15
CA LEU A 165 7.96 10.43 -8.74
C LEU A 165 8.74 11.46 -7.94
N THR A 166 8.13 12.59 -7.59
CA THR A 166 8.75 13.65 -6.78
C THR A 166 9.21 13.12 -5.42
N LEU A 167 8.43 12.26 -4.76
CA LEU A 167 8.81 11.64 -3.51
C LEU A 167 9.95 10.62 -3.68
N ASN A 168 9.97 9.90 -4.79
CA ASN A 168 10.94 8.86 -5.10
C ASN A 168 12.28 9.39 -5.61
N THR A 169 12.33 10.64 -6.06
CA THR A 169 13.56 11.36 -6.46
C THR A 169 14.14 12.25 -5.36
N ARG A 170 13.46 12.34 -4.20
CA ARG A 170 13.92 13.15 -3.08
C ARG A 170 14.87 12.36 -2.16
N PRO A 171 16.12 12.80 -1.93
CA PRO A 171 17.06 12.11 -1.05
C PRO A 171 16.52 11.93 0.37
N ARG A 172 16.81 10.78 0.98
CA ARG A 172 16.38 10.43 2.33
C ARG A 172 17.57 10.18 3.25
N LYS A 173 17.61 10.84 4.39
CA LYS A 173 18.65 10.61 5.40
C LYS A 173 18.72 9.13 5.83
N THR A 174 17.55 8.48 5.96
CA THR A 174 17.44 7.05 6.34
C THR A 174 17.98 6.09 5.28
N LEU A 175 18.21 6.54 4.06
CA LEU A 175 18.81 5.78 2.95
C LEU A 175 20.27 6.19 2.67
N GLY A 176 20.93 6.86 3.62
CA GLY A 176 22.26 7.39 3.40
C GLY A 176 22.31 8.48 2.34
N TRP A 177 21.26 9.32 2.28
CA TRP A 177 21.07 10.39 1.31
C TRP A 177 20.79 9.94 -0.13
N LYS A 178 20.61 8.65 -0.35
CA LYS A 178 20.07 8.14 -1.63
C LYS A 178 18.59 8.48 -1.75
N THR A 179 18.14 8.55 -3.00
CA THR A 179 16.71 8.61 -3.32
C THR A 179 16.07 7.23 -3.20
N PRO A 180 14.76 7.13 -2.92
CA PRO A 180 14.04 5.86 -2.97
C PRO A 180 14.16 5.12 -4.32
N GLY A 181 14.22 5.85 -5.43
CA GLY A 181 14.40 5.27 -6.76
C GLY A 181 15.77 4.61 -6.93
N GLU A 182 16.86 5.29 -6.52
CA GLU A 182 18.22 4.73 -6.54
C GLU A 182 18.31 3.50 -5.64
N ALA A 183 17.78 3.59 -4.41
CA ALA A 183 17.78 2.48 -3.47
C ALA A 183 17.00 1.27 -4.00
N LEU A 184 15.88 1.51 -4.71
CA LEU A 184 15.11 0.43 -5.35
C LEU A 184 15.91 -0.25 -6.44
N THR A 185 16.57 0.51 -7.30
CA THR A 185 17.40 -0.02 -8.39
C THR A 185 18.54 -0.89 -7.84
N GLU A 186 19.26 -0.40 -6.85
CA GLU A 186 20.32 -1.18 -6.18
C GLU A 186 19.77 -2.46 -5.52
N HIS A 187 18.64 -2.35 -4.84
CA HIS A 187 17.99 -3.48 -4.20
C HIS A 187 17.60 -4.57 -5.21
N LEU A 188 17.05 -4.19 -6.35
CA LEU A 188 16.71 -5.13 -7.43
C LEU A 188 17.94 -5.81 -8.01
N LEU A 189 19.03 -5.07 -8.24
CA LEU A 189 20.28 -5.63 -8.72
C LEU A 189 20.85 -6.66 -7.73
N CYS A 190 20.86 -6.35 -6.43
CA CYS A 190 21.26 -7.32 -5.40
C CYS A 190 20.39 -8.58 -5.41
N LEU A 191 19.09 -8.47 -5.61
CA LEU A 191 18.19 -9.62 -5.65
C LEU A 191 18.43 -10.50 -6.88
N GLN A 192 18.76 -9.92 -8.03
CA GLN A 192 19.09 -10.64 -9.25
C GLN A 192 20.39 -11.43 -9.07
N GLN A 193 21.44 -10.80 -8.52
CA GLN A 193 22.72 -11.44 -8.25
C GLN A 193 22.59 -12.60 -7.25
N ALA A 194 21.82 -12.43 -6.18
CA ALA A 194 21.56 -13.48 -5.21
C ALA A 194 20.78 -14.67 -5.79
N GLY A 195 19.88 -14.42 -6.76
CA GLY A 195 19.14 -15.48 -7.47
C GLY A 195 20.04 -16.34 -8.37
N VAL A 196 21.04 -15.74 -9.00
CA VAL A 196 21.99 -16.45 -9.87
C VAL A 196 22.95 -17.34 -9.05
N ALA A 197 23.32 -16.93 -7.85
CA ALA A 197 24.21 -17.70 -6.98
C ALA A 197 23.58 -18.99 -6.41
N THR A 198 22.27 -19.13 -6.43
CA THR A 198 21.55 -20.29 -5.86
C THR A 198 21.26 -21.38 -6.90
N THR A 199 21.58 -21.14 -8.17
CA THR A 199 21.31 -22.08 -9.29
C THR A 199 22.56 -22.83 -9.76
N ARG A 200 23.61 -22.88 -8.96
CA ARG A 200 24.83 -23.67 -9.21
C ARG A 200 24.94 -24.84 -8.25
#